data_5d56ea3f81193722ef506090bd5966d6
#
_entry.id   5d56ea3f81193722ef506090bd5966d6
#
_cell.length_a   1.000
_cell.length_b   1.000
_cell.length_c   1.000
_cell.angle_alpha   90.00
_cell.angle_beta   90.00
_cell.angle_gamma   90.00
#
_symmetry.space_group_name_H-M   'P 1'
#
loop_
_entity.id
_entity.type
_entity.pdbx_description
1 polymer ?
#
loop_
_entity_poly.entity_id
_entity_poly.type
_entity_poly.pdbx_seq_one_letter_code
_entity_poly.pdbx_strand_id
1 'polypeptide(L)'
;GVGYPEELGGLGGDLSHGTVAGDEMVLAGKSVGTVVGLWSHNIAIPPIIRLGTDEQKERFVRPVLEGRMVSALGITEPGGGSDVAALRTRAVRDGDCYVVNGSKTFITSGCRADFVTTAVRTGEDRHGGISLLIVEKSTPGFSVSRKLRKTGWWASDTAEISFDDCRVPVENLVGVENEGFLAIMHNFVSERVGLAAQCVAIAELAVVVVAPTLHFTPVENRTRVVPTCADGGREARNSRTQHGRPRSVGAGDLNLCGTRRPRSTRISRPRHVHRGVLDIKALATHQLQVVVTII
;
A
#
# COMPACT_ATOMS: atom_id res chain seq x y z
N GLY A 1 -3.22 -8.28 -9.30
CA GLY A 1 -4.50 -7.63 -9.64
C GLY A 1 -5.52 -7.63 -8.51
N VAL A 2 -5.19 -8.15 -7.28
CA VAL A 2 -6.05 -8.07 -6.09
C VAL A 2 -6.23 -6.60 -5.69
N GLY A 3 -7.48 -6.19 -5.41
CA GLY A 3 -7.82 -4.80 -5.09
C GLY A 3 -8.05 -3.90 -6.31
N TYR A 4 -8.03 -4.46 -7.52
CA TYR A 4 -8.24 -3.73 -8.76
C TYR A 4 -9.51 -4.20 -9.50
N PRO A 5 -10.16 -3.30 -10.28
CA PRO A 5 -11.39 -3.60 -10.99
C PRO A 5 -11.25 -4.77 -11.97
N GLU A 6 -12.24 -5.67 -12.00
CA GLU A 6 -12.26 -6.84 -12.88
C GLU A 6 -12.33 -6.44 -14.37
N GLU A 7 -13.05 -5.36 -14.68
CA GLU A 7 -13.17 -4.81 -16.01
C GLU A 7 -11.84 -4.33 -16.61
N LEU A 8 -10.84 -4.06 -15.76
CA LEU A 8 -9.49 -3.70 -16.19
C LEU A 8 -8.49 -4.87 -16.12
N GLY A 9 -8.97 -6.09 -15.86
CA GLY A 9 -8.13 -7.28 -15.72
C GLY A 9 -7.65 -7.53 -14.28
N GLY A 10 -8.23 -6.85 -13.30
CA GLY A 10 -8.00 -7.10 -11.88
C GLY A 10 -8.77 -8.30 -11.36
N LEU A 11 -8.62 -8.59 -10.08
CA LEU A 11 -9.30 -9.69 -9.38
C LEU A 11 -10.42 -9.20 -8.46
N GLY A 12 -10.78 -7.92 -8.56
CA GLY A 12 -11.73 -7.31 -7.65
C GLY A 12 -11.20 -7.16 -6.22
N GLY A 13 -12.09 -6.82 -5.30
CA GLY A 13 -11.75 -6.53 -3.92
C GLY A 13 -11.40 -5.07 -3.69
N ASP A 14 -10.76 -4.81 -2.57
CA ASP A 14 -10.36 -3.47 -2.14
C ASP A 14 -8.94 -3.45 -1.53
N LEU A 15 -8.57 -2.34 -0.93
CA LEU A 15 -7.25 -2.16 -0.29
C LEU A 15 -6.98 -3.22 0.79
N SER A 16 -8.00 -3.68 1.53
CA SER A 16 -7.82 -4.69 2.58
C SER A 16 -7.45 -6.05 1.99
N HIS A 17 -8.06 -6.44 0.88
CA HIS A 17 -7.71 -7.67 0.16
C HIS A 17 -6.27 -7.62 -0.37
N GLY A 18 -5.86 -6.47 -0.95
CA GLY A 18 -4.49 -6.25 -1.39
C GLY A 18 -3.49 -6.32 -0.23
N THR A 19 -3.82 -5.73 0.90
CA THR A 19 -2.98 -5.74 2.11
C THR A 19 -2.77 -7.16 2.62
N VAL A 20 -3.85 -7.93 2.82
CA VAL A 20 -3.77 -9.33 3.27
C VAL A 20 -2.94 -10.19 2.30
N ALA A 21 -3.17 -10.03 0.99
CA ALA A 21 -2.39 -10.75 0.00
C ALA A 21 -0.88 -10.42 0.11
N GLY A 22 -0.54 -9.15 0.42
CA GLY A 22 0.84 -8.72 0.63
C GLY A 22 1.48 -9.34 1.86
N ASP A 23 0.76 -9.33 2.96
CA ASP A 23 1.22 -9.90 4.21
C ASP A 23 1.50 -11.40 4.06
N GLU A 24 0.56 -12.14 3.46
CA GLU A 24 0.73 -13.57 3.19
C GLU A 24 1.92 -13.84 2.26
N MET A 25 2.13 -13.01 1.23
CA MET A 25 3.29 -13.14 0.35
C MET A 25 4.61 -12.88 1.08
N VAL A 26 4.65 -11.93 2.03
CA VAL A 26 5.84 -11.68 2.86
C VAL A 26 6.11 -12.88 3.77
N LEU A 27 5.09 -13.36 4.47
CA LEU A 27 5.20 -14.45 5.45
C LEU A 27 5.57 -15.78 4.77
N ALA A 28 4.89 -16.14 3.69
CA ALA A 28 5.14 -17.37 2.95
C ALA A 28 6.45 -17.33 2.16
N GLY A 29 6.70 -16.23 1.45
CA GLY A 29 7.85 -16.06 0.57
C GLY A 29 9.15 -15.73 1.30
N LYS A 30 9.08 -15.26 2.54
CA LYS A 30 10.22 -14.81 3.37
C LYS A 30 11.15 -13.82 2.65
N SER A 31 10.63 -13.09 1.68
CA SER A 31 11.39 -12.17 0.82
C SER A 31 10.59 -10.92 0.50
N VAL A 32 10.76 -9.89 1.32
CA VAL A 32 10.11 -8.59 1.13
C VAL A 32 10.50 -7.96 -0.20
N GLY A 33 11.77 -8.10 -0.60
CA GLY A 33 12.26 -7.56 -1.88
C GLY A 33 11.55 -8.14 -3.09
N THR A 34 11.13 -9.41 -3.04
CA THR A 34 10.32 -10.04 -4.09
C THR A 34 8.93 -9.42 -4.16
N VAL A 35 8.27 -9.24 -3.01
CA VAL A 35 6.94 -8.61 -2.94
C VAL A 35 7.00 -7.18 -3.49
N VAL A 36 7.97 -6.37 -3.06
CA VAL A 36 8.17 -5.01 -3.58
C VAL A 36 8.44 -5.01 -5.08
N GLY A 37 9.24 -5.96 -5.58
CA GLY A 37 9.53 -6.08 -7.00
C GLY A 37 8.32 -6.47 -7.88
N LEU A 38 7.40 -7.25 -7.33
CA LEU A 38 6.17 -7.65 -8.01
C LEU A 38 5.08 -6.58 -7.94
N TRP A 39 5.10 -5.71 -6.93
CA TRP A 39 3.99 -4.83 -6.60
C TRP A 39 4.21 -3.34 -6.92
N SER A 40 5.18 -3.01 -7.77
CA SER A 40 5.38 -1.63 -8.24
C SER A 40 4.15 -1.02 -8.93
N HIS A 41 3.27 -1.86 -9.48
CA HIS A 41 2.02 -1.42 -10.06
C HIS A 41 1.11 -0.73 -9.02
N ASN A 42 1.14 -1.14 -7.75
CA ASN A 42 0.32 -0.55 -6.68
C ASN A 42 0.64 0.93 -6.41
N ILE A 43 1.75 1.44 -6.89
CA ILE A 43 2.11 2.85 -6.77
C ILE A 43 1.99 3.61 -8.09
N ALA A 44 2.11 2.92 -9.23
CA ALA A 44 2.24 3.54 -10.54
C ALA A 44 0.90 3.72 -11.28
N ILE A 45 -0.01 2.72 -11.20
CA ILE A 45 -1.25 2.74 -11.98
C ILE A 45 -2.48 3.34 -11.25
N PRO A 46 -2.57 3.43 -9.91
CA PRO A 46 -3.77 3.99 -9.28
C PRO A 46 -4.15 5.40 -9.75
N PRO A 47 -3.21 6.33 -9.99
CA PRO A 47 -3.55 7.64 -10.57
C PRO A 47 -4.18 7.51 -11.97
N ILE A 48 -3.72 6.56 -12.80
CA ILE A 48 -4.26 6.33 -14.15
C ILE A 48 -5.67 5.75 -14.06
N ILE A 49 -5.90 4.79 -13.15
CA ILE A 49 -7.23 4.21 -12.93
C ILE A 49 -8.24 5.28 -12.53
N ARG A 50 -7.83 6.18 -11.64
CA ARG A 50 -8.71 7.20 -11.07
C ARG A 50 -8.99 8.37 -12.01
N LEU A 51 -7.99 8.83 -12.75
CA LEU A 51 -8.01 10.09 -13.48
C LEU A 51 -7.76 9.95 -14.98
N GLY A 52 -7.24 8.81 -15.40
CA GLY A 52 -6.92 8.54 -16.80
C GLY A 52 -8.16 8.32 -17.66
N THR A 53 -8.00 8.55 -18.96
CA THR A 53 -9.01 8.21 -19.95
C THR A 53 -9.17 6.71 -20.10
N ASP A 54 -10.23 6.26 -20.75
CA ASP A 54 -10.45 4.83 -20.98
C ASP A 54 -9.37 4.26 -21.92
N GLU A 55 -8.88 5.04 -22.89
CA GLU A 55 -7.76 4.69 -23.75
C GLU A 55 -6.48 4.49 -22.94
N GLN A 56 -6.20 5.37 -21.98
CA GLN A 56 -5.04 5.21 -21.08
C GLN A 56 -5.17 3.97 -20.22
N LYS A 57 -6.36 3.66 -19.70
CA LYS A 57 -6.60 2.47 -18.88
C LYS A 57 -6.39 1.19 -19.72
N GLU A 58 -6.93 1.13 -20.92
CA GLU A 58 -6.74 -0.02 -21.82
C GLU A 58 -5.28 -0.19 -22.24
N ARG A 59 -4.58 0.91 -22.54
CA ARG A 59 -3.20 0.90 -23.03
C ARG A 59 -2.17 0.60 -21.94
N PHE A 60 -2.37 1.10 -20.72
CA PHE A 60 -1.36 1.07 -19.67
C PHE A 60 -1.78 0.24 -18.45
N VAL A 61 -3.05 0.29 -18.01
CA VAL A 61 -3.48 -0.39 -16.79
C VAL A 61 -3.72 -1.87 -17.06
N ARG A 62 -4.53 -2.20 -18.05
CA ARG A 62 -4.86 -3.60 -18.37
C ARG A 62 -3.62 -4.46 -18.60
N PRO A 63 -2.65 -4.08 -19.45
CA PRO A 63 -1.44 -4.88 -19.64
C PRO A 63 -0.59 -5.08 -18.39
N VAL A 64 -0.61 -4.12 -17.47
CA VAL A 64 0.09 -4.23 -16.18
C VAL A 64 -0.61 -5.24 -15.27
N LEU A 65 -1.94 -5.19 -15.17
CA LEU A 65 -2.72 -6.12 -14.34
C LEU A 65 -2.67 -7.55 -14.89
N GLU A 66 -2.56 -7.71 -16.18
CA GLU A 66 -2.34 -9.00 -16.86
C GLU A 66 -0.87 -9.49 -16.81
N GLY A 67 0.05 -8.70 -16.25
CA GLY A 67 1.46 -9.06 -16.13
C GLY A 67 2.28 -8.96 -17.43
N ARG A 68 1.74 -8.30 -18.46
CA ARG A 68 2.43 -8.08 -19.76
C ARG A 68 3.32 -6.85 -19.77
N MET A 69 3.08 -5.88 -18.87
CA MET A 69 3.87 -4.67 -18.71
C MET A 69 4.25 -4.44 -17.26
N VAL A 70 5.36 -3.77 -17.05
CA VAL A 70 5.83 -3.31 -15.74
C VAL A 70 5.74 -1.79 -15.70
N SER A 71 5.15 -1.26 -14.64
CA SER A 71 5.03 0.18 -14.41
C SER A 71 5.91 0.67 -13.26
N ALA A 72 6.30 1.93 -13.30
CA ALA A 72 6.99 2.60 -12.22
C ALA A 72 6.38 3.99 -11.93
N LEU A 73 6.65 4.51 -10.72
CA LEU A 73 6.24 5.86 -10.31
C LEU A 73 7.47 6.76 -10.16
N GLY A 74 7.52 7.85 -10.91
CA GLY A 74 8.63 8.80 -10.92
C GLY A 74 8.28 10.11 -10.22
N ILE A 75 8.54 10.23 -8.90
CA ILE A 75 8.29 11.45 -8.12
C ILE A 75 9.57 12.04 -7.58
N THR A 76 10.31 11.26 -6.78
CA THR A 76 11.52 11.70 -6.07
C THR A 76 12.63 12.14 -7.03
N GLU A 77 13.30 13.23 -6.70
CA GLU A 77 14.42 13.78 -7.47
C GLU A 77 15.70 13.77 -6.66
N PRO A 78 16.88 13.89 -7.28
CA PRO A 78 18.16 13.99 -6.56
C PRO A 78 18.18 15.14 -5.54
N GLY A 79 17.44 16.22 -5.79
CA GLY A 79 17.34 17.39 -4.91
C GLY A 79 16.34 17.27 -3.76
N GLY A 80 15.50 16.23 -3.73
CA GLY A 80 14.50 16.08 -2.67
C GLY A 80 13.37 15.10 -2.99
N GLY A 81 12.73 14.58 -1.93
CA GLY A 81 11.61 13.63 -2.03
C GLY A 81 10.49 13.90 -1.03
N SER A 82 10.81 14.35 0.20
CA SER A 82 9.81 14.66 1.23
C SER A 82 8.94 15.86 0.85
N ASP A 83 9.52 16.86 0.21
CA ASP A 83 8.79 18.00 -0.33
C ASP A 83 8.52 17.79 -1.82
N VAL A 84 7.44 17.07 -2.12
CA VAL A 84 7.01 16.78 -3.50
C VAL A 84 6.68 18.07 -4.27
N ALA A 85 6.21 19.12 -3.58
CA ALA A 85 5.90 20.39 -4.21
C ALA A 85 7.14 21.14 -4.70
N ALA A 86 8.35 20.74 -4.29
CA ALA A 86 9.61 21.35 -4.73
C ALA A 86 10.26 20.64 -5.93
N LEU A 87 9.58 19.68 -6.57
CA LEU A 87 10.10 18.98 -7.75
C LEU A 87 10.44 19.95 -8.89
N ARG A 88 11.49 19.61 -9.66
CA ARG A 88 12.08 20.47 -10.68
C ARG A 88 12.06 19.88 -12.09
N THR A 89 11.81 18.57 -12.24
CA THR A 89 11.63 17.97 -13.57
C THR A 89 10.53 18.72 -14.29
N ARG A 90 10.86 19.40 -15.37
CA ARG A 90 9.97 20.35 -16.07
C ARG A 90 9.41 19.69 -17.33
N ALA A 91 8.16 20.00 -17.62
CA ALA A 91 7.51 19.65 -18.87
C ALA A 91 6.92 20.93 -19.48
N VAL A 92 7.35 21.24 -20.68
CA VAL A 92 6.87 22.41 -21.43
C VAL A 92 6.06 21.94 -22.62
N ARG A 93 4.84 22.43 -22.76
CA ARG A 93 3.99 22.07 -23.90
C ARG A 93 4.54 22.67 -25.19
N ASP A 94 4.70 21.82 -26.21
CA ASP A 94 5.16 22.16 -27.55
C ASP A 94 4.25 21.45 -28.56
N GLY A 95 3.21 22.15 -28.98
CA GLY A 95 2.18 21.61 -29.88
C GLY A 95 1.39 20.45 -29.25
N ASP A 96 1.55 19.28 -29.83
CA ASP A 96 0.90 18.01 -29.43
C ASP A 96 1.73 17.18 -28.46
N CYS A 97 2.86 17.72 -27.97
CA CYS A 97 3.74 17.05 -27.02
C CYS A 97 4.08 17.94 -25.81
N TYR A 98 4.52 17.29 -24.74
CA TYR A 98 5.29 17.89 -23.65
C TYR A 98 6.76 17.56 -23.84
N VAL A 99 7.63 18.55 -23.83
CA VAL A 99 9.09 18.36 -23.79
C VAL A 99 9.52 18.28 -22.33
N VAL A 100 9.94 17.09 -21.91
CA VAL A 100 10.28 16.79 -20.52
C VAL A 100 11.79 16.81 -20.33
N ASN A 101 12.26 17.58 -19.33
CA ASN A 101 13.65 17.69 -18.94
C ASN A 101 13.81 17.54 -17.44
N GLY A 102 14.77 16.71 -16.99
CA GLY A 102 15.06 16.50 -15.59
C GLY A 102 15.50 15.08 -15.26
N SER A 103 15.39 14.72 -13.98
CA SER A 103 15.78 13.39 -13.52
C SER A 103 14.97 12.97 -12.31
N LYS A 104 14.80 11.66 -12.14
CA LYS A 104 14.16 11.05 -10.97
C LYS A 104 15.10 10.03 -10.35
N THR A 105 15.05 9.90 -9.02
CA THR A 105 15.88 8.94 -8.27
C THR A 105 15.03 8.06 -7.38
N PHE A 106 15.57 6.92 -6.97
CA PHE A 106 14.91 5.90 -6.16
C PHE A 106 13.67 5.29 -6.81
N ILE A 107 13.66 5.18 -8.14
CA ILE A 107 12.51 4.69 -8.88
C ILE A 107 12.45 3.16 -8.83
N THR A 108 11.52 2.63 -8.05
CA THR A 108 11.25 1.19 -7.94
C THR A 108 10.81 0.64 -9.29
N SER A 109 11.41 -0.48 -9.70
CA SER A 109 11.24 -1.11 -11.01
C SER A 109 11.70 -0.26 -12.21
N GLY A 110 12.39 0.87 -11.97
CA GLY A 110 12.79 1.81 -13.03
C GLY A 110 13.72 1.22 -14.09
N CYS A 111 14.45 0.15 -13.77
CA CYS A 111 15.29 -0.53 -14.79
C CYS A 111 14.45 -1.35 -15.78
N ARG A 112 13.32 -1.91 -15.34
CA ARG A 112 12.49 -2.85 -16.09
C ARG A 112 11.19 -2.25 -16.59
N ALA A 113 10.75 -1.12 -16.02
CA ALA A 113 9.47 -0.52 -16.35
C ALA A 113 9.33 -0.26 -17.84
N ASP A 114 8.18 -0.59 -18.41
CA ASP A 114 7.80 -0.27 -19.79
C ASP A 114 7.35 1.19 -19.88
N PHE A 115 6.79 1.72 -18.79
CA PHE A 115 6.47 3.15 -18.64
C PHE A 115 6.61 3.63 -17.20
N VAL A 116 6.72 4.95 -17.03
CA VAL A 116 6.81 5.62 -15.74
C VAL A 116 5.71 6.67 -15.64
N THR A 117 4.81 6.54 -14.65
CA THR A 117 3.91 7.63 -14.26
C THR A 117 4.75 8.70 -13.55
N THR A 118 5.00 9.80 -14.23
CA THR A 118 6.03 10.78 -13.85
C THR A 118 5.39 12.09 -13.41
N ALA A 119 5.74 12.55 -12.21
CA ALA A 119 5.39 13.90 -11.75
C ALA A 119 6.33 14.92 -12.38
N VAL A 120 5.76 15.94 -13.02
CA VAL A 120 6.49 16.99 -13.74
C VAL A 120 5.94 18.36 -13.36
N ARG A 121 6.77 19.38 -13.53
CA ARG A 121 6.37 20.77 -13.37
C ARG A 121 5.92 21.35 -14.71
N THR A 122 4.65 21.68 -14.78
CA THR A 122 4.01 22.29 -15.96
C THR A 122 3.65 23.75 -15.75
N GLY A 123 3.55 24.21 -14.49
CA GLY A 123 3.21 25.58 -14.10
C GLY A 123 4.15 26.14 -13.04
N GLU A 124 4.04 27.44 -12.78
CA GLU A 124 4.89 28.16 -11.82
C GLU A 124 4.39 28.04 -10.37
N ASP A 125 3.10 27.73 -10.16
CA ASP A 125 2.55 27.55 -8.81
C ASP A 125 3.16 26.33 -8.14
N ARG A 126 3.44 26.43 -6.85
CA ARG A 126 4.15 25.39 -6.10
C ARG A 126 3.40 24.06 -6.06
N HIS A 127 2.11 24.10 -5.77
CA HIS A 127 1.24 22.92 -5.67
C HIS A 127 0.40 22.72 -6.92
N GLY A 128 -0.17 23.81 -7.43
CA GLY A 128 -0.98 23.84 -8.65
C GLY A 128 -0.18 23.86 -9.96
N GLY A 129 1.14 23.70 -9.92
CA GLY A 129 1.98 23.65 -11.13
C GLY A 129 2.56 22.27 -11.42
N ILE A 130 1.97 21.20 -10.87
CA ILE A 130 2.43 19.83 -11.03
C ILE A 130 1.41 19.03 -11.83
N SER A 131 1.90 18.26 -12.81
CA SER A 131 1.11 17.34 -13.62
C SER A 131 1.68 15.92 -13.55
N LEU A 132 0.89 14.94 -13.95
CA LEU A 132 1.33 13.55 -14.11
C LEU A 132 1.34 13.20 -15.60
N LEU A 133 2.48 12.72 -16.09
CA LEU A 133 2.65 12.22 -17.47
C LEU A 133 3.02 10.74 -17.46
N ILE A 134 2.45 9.97 -18.37
CA ILE A 134 2.90 8.60 -18.67
C ILE A 134 4.03 8.71 -19.66
N VAL A 135 5.27 8.41 -19.23
CA VAL A 135 6.45 8.40 -20.08
C VAL A 135 6.82 6.97 -20.38
N GLU A 136 6.74 6.58 -21.65
CA GLU A 136 7.10 5.24 -22.09
C GLU A 136 8.63 5.11 -22.20
N LYS A 137 9.15 3.92 -21.90
CA LYS A 137 10.59 3.65 -21.95
C LYS A 137 11.19 3.86 -23.35
N SER A 138 10.38 3.65 -24.38
CA SER A 138 10.77 3.83 -25.79
C SER A 138 10.82 5.29 -26.23
N THR A 139 10.34 6.24 -25.42
CA THR A 139 10.32 7.66 -25.78
C THR A 139 11.75 8.17 -25.94
N PRO A 140 12.13 8.76 -27.11
CA PRO A 140 13.42 9.39 -27.28
C PRO A 140 13.71 10.41 -26.18
N GLY A 141 14.93 10.41 -25.64
CA GLY A 141 15.33 11.25 -24.52
C GLY A 141 15.07 10.64 -23.14
N PHE A 142 14.30 9.54 -23.02
CA PHE A 142 14.24 8.76 -21.79
C PHE A 142 15.44 7.84 -21.65
N SER A 143 16.04 7.81 -20.47
CA SER A 143 17.13 6.87 -20.18
C SER A 143 17.16 6.42 -18.72
N VAL A 144 17.64 5.21 -18.49
CA VAL A 144 18.00 4.71 -17.15
C VAL A 144 19.47 5.08 -16.90
N SER A 145 19.68 6.12 -16.11
CA SER A 145 21.02 6.65 -15.85
C SER A 145 21.84 5.71 -14.99
N ARG A 146 21.21 5.10 -13.98
CA ARG A 146 21.92 4.21 -13.05
C ARG A 146 20.96 3.24 -12.35
N LYS A 147 21.36 1.97 -12.25
CA LYS A 147 20.78 1.01 -11.29
C LYS A 147 21.43 1.23 -9.93
N LEU A 148 20.63 1.49 -8.91
CA LEU A 148 21.10 1.72 -7.55
C LEU A 148 21.47 0.41 -6.84
N ARG A 149 22.61 0.37 -6.16
CA ARG A 149 23.00 -0.71 -5.25
C ARG A 149 22.37 -0.42 -3.88
N LYS A 150 21.63 -1.38 -3.35
CA LYS A 150 20.90 -1.24 -2.09
C LYS A 150 21.46 -2.17 -1.03
N THR A 151 21.28 -1.83 0.25
CA THR A 151 21.62 -2.70 1.38
C THR A 151 20.69 -3.91 1.46
N GLY A 152 19.41 -3.73 1.09
CA GLY A 152 18.39 -4.78 1.09
C GLY A 152 17.48 -4.71 -0.12
N TRP A 153 16.44 -5.57 -0.16
CA TRP A 153 15.47 -5.67 -1.25
C TRP A 153 16.09 -5.93 -2.63
N TRP A 154 17.08 -6.81 -2.70
CA TRP A 154 17.85 -7.05 -3.92
C TRP A 154 17.04 -7.65 -5.06
N ALA A 155 15.94 -8.34 -4.75
CA ALA A 155 15.01 -8.87 -5.75
C ALA A 155 14.18 -7.77 -6.44
N SER A 156 14.14 -6.55 -5.88
CA SER A 156 13.53 -5.37 -6.49
C SER A 156 14.63 -4.46 -7.03
N ASP A 157 14.59 -4.08 -8.30
CA ASP A 157 15.47 -3.05 -8.83
C ASP A 157 14.99 -1.66 -8.44
N THR A 158 15.93 -0.73 -8.41
CA THR A 158 15.69 0.69 -8.16
C THR A 158 16.65 1.50 -9.03
N ALA A 159 16.15 2.50 -9.71
CA ALA A 159 16.90 3.25 -10.70
C ALA A 159 16.94 4.76 -10.43
N GLU A 160 17.93 5.39 -11.05
CA GLU A 160 17.88 6.80 -11.45
C GLU A 160 17.53 6.84 -12.93
N ILE A 161 16.59 7.71 -13.30
CA ILE A 161 16.14 7.90 -14.67
C ILE A 161 16.31 9.37 -15.06
N SER A 162 16.56 9.62 -16.32
CA SER A 162 16.76 10.96 -16.89
C SER A 162 15.86 11.19 -18.09
N PHE A 163 15.47 12.43 -18.25
CA PHE A 163 14.72 12.96 -19.38
C PHE A 163 15.53 14.10 -20.00
N ASP A 164 15.84 13.97 -21.27
CA ASP A 164 16.63 14.93 -22.04
C ASP A 164 15.88 15.22 -23.34
N ASP A 165 15.21 16.37 -23.39
CA ASP A 165 14.28 16.77 -24.46
C ASP A 165 13.26 15.65 -24.81
N CYS A 166 12.80 14.94 -23.78
CA CYS A 166 11.93 13.77 -23.93
C CYS A 166 10.54 14.23 -24.36
N ARG A 167 10.14 13.93 -25.61
CA ARG A 167 8.86 14.34 -26.20
C ARG A 167 7.76 13.35 -25.86
N VAL A 168 6.89 13.72 -24.96
CA VAL A 168 5.77 12.92 -24.47
C VAL A 168 4.47 13.45 -25.08
N PRO A 169 3.66 12.62 -25.76
CA PRO A 169 2.38 13.07 -26.34
C PRO A 169 1.44 13.66 -25.30
N VAL A 170 0.66 14.68 -25.67
CA VAL A 170 -0.32 15.31 -24.76
C VAL A 170 -1.37 14.35 -24.26
N GLU A 171 -1.70 13.32 -25.04
CA GLU A 171 -2.62 12.24 -24.67
C GLU A 171 -2.11 11.37 -23.51
N ASN A 172 -0.82 11.47 -23.16
CA ASN A 172 -0.24 10.78 -22.01
C ASN A 172 -0.34 11.60 -20.71
N LEU A 173 -1.01 12.76 -20.72
CA LEU A 173 -1.35 13.53 -19.52
C LEU A 173 -2.42 12.77 -18.72
N VAL A 174 -2.15 12.48 -17.46
CA VAL A 174 -3.10 11.81 -16.56
C VAL A 174 -3.92 12.84 -15.82
N GLY A 175 -5.22 12.85 -16.08
CA GLY A 175 -6.15 13.84 -15.51
C GLY A 175 -6.01 15.22 -16.13
N VAL A 176 -6.03 16.24 -15.30
CA VAL A 176 -5.98 17.65 -15.71
C VAL A 176 -4.59 18.23 -15.47
N GLU A 177 -4.11 19.03 -16.41
CA GLU A 177 -2.84 19.74 -16.27
C GLU A 177 -2.84 20.62 -15.01
N ASN A 178 -1.73 20.60 -14.27
CA ASN A 178 -1.53 21.33 -13.03
C ASN A 178 -2.28 20.77 -11.79
N GLU A 179 -3.03 19.68 -11.90
CA GLU A 179 -3.73 19.03 -10.78
C GLU A 179 -3.02 17.77 -10.23
N GLY A 180 -1.83 17.47 -10.73
CA GLY A 180 -1.09 16.26 -10.37
C GLY A 180 -0.69 16.18 -8.90
N PHE A 181 -0.51 17.32 -8.20
CA PHE A 181 -0.16 17.31 -6.78
C PHE A 181 -1.25 16.63 -5.93
N LEU A 182 -2.52 16.96 -6.15
CA LEU A 182 -3.63 16.30 -5.44
C LEU A 182 -3.72 14.82 -5.77
N ALA A 183 -3.50 14.46 -7.04
CA ALA A 183 -3.47 13.08 -7.47
C ALA A 183 -2.41 12.26 -6.72
N ILE A 184 -1.20 12.81 -6.55
CA ILE A 184 -0.11 12.20 -5.79
C ILE A 184 -0.48 12.08 -4.32
N MET A 185 -1.03 13.11 -3.70
CA MET A 185 -1.41 13.07 -2.28
C MET A 185 -2.47 12.00 -2.00
N HIS A 186 -3.46 11.85 -2.87
CA HIS A 186 -4.46 10.78 -2.79
C HIS A 186 -3.83 9.39 -2.92
N ASN A 187 -2.91 9.23 -3.87
CA ASN A 187 -2.21 7.96 -4.06
C ASN A 187 -1.43 7.55 -2.80
N PHE A 188 -0.75 8.50 -2.17
CA PHE A 188 0.03 8.25 -0.95
C PHE A 188 -0.80 7.83 0.26
N VAL A 189 -2.11 8.04 0.29
CA VAL A 189 -2.97 7.56 1.40
C VAL A 189 -2.97 6.04 1.44
N SER A 190 -3.30 5.38 0.32
CA SER A 190 -3.31 3.92 0.21
C SER A 190 -1.91 3.31 0.35
N GLU A 191 -0.89 3.98 -0.19
CA GLU A 191 0.51 3.54 -0.05
C GLU A 191 0.96 3.50 1.41
N ARG A 192 0.62 4.52 2.21
CA ARG A 192 0.97 4.56 3.65
C ARG A 192 0.34 3.41 4.42
N VAL A 193 -0.92 3.08 4.13
CA VAL A 193 -1.61 1.94 4.76
C VAL A 193 -0.94 0.63 4.37
N GLY A 194 -0.67 0.41 3.09
CA GLY A 194 0.01 -0.78 2.60
C GLY A 194 1.42 -0.95 3.18
N LEU A 195 2.19 0.15 3.29
CA LEU A 195 3.52 0.12 3.90
C LEU A 195 3.47 -0.18 5.40
N ALA A 196 2.49 0.37 6.12
CA ALA A 196 2.31 0.09 7.56
C ALA A 196 2.01 -1.40 7.79
N ALA A 197 1.10 -1.98 7.01
CA ALA A 197 0.81 -3.41 7.07
C ALA A 197 2.04 -4.26 6.73
N GLN A 198 2.76 -3.91 5.67
CA GLN A 198 4.00 -4.61 5.30
C GLN A 198 5.04 -4.58 6.44
N CYS A 199 5.15 -3.48 7.19
CA CYS A 199 6.03 -3.42 8.36
C CYS A 199 5.60 -4.41 9.45
N VAL A 200 4.31 -4.61 9.66
CA VAL A 200 3.77 -5.60 10.61
C VAL A 200 4.15 -7.01 10.14
N ALA A 201 3.89 -7.35 8.88
CA ALA A 201 4.25 -8.66 8.32
C ALA A 201 5.75 -8.95 8.41
N ILE A 202 6.60 -7.94 8.19
CA ILE A 202 8.06 -8.07 8.37
C ILE A 202 8.41 -8.35 9.83
N ALA A 203 7.78 -7.68 10.79
CA ALA A 203 8.00 -7.90 12.21
C ALA A 203 7.57 -9.31 12.63
N GLU A 204 6.43 -9.79 12.18
CA GLU A 204 5.95 -11.17 12.39
C GLU A 204 6.92 -12.19 11.80
N LEU A 205 7.38 -11.98 10.58
CA LEU A 205 8.37 -12.83 9.94
C LEU A 205 9.68 -12.89 10.75
N ALA A 206 10.15 -11.74 11.26
CA ALA A 206 11.36 -11.67 12.08
C ALA A 206 11.19 -12.49 13.37
N VAL A 207 10.04 -12.41 14.03
CA VAL A 207 9.73 -13.22 15.23
C VAL A 207 9.74 -14.71 14.88
N VAL A 208 9.07 -15.14 13.80
CA VAL A 208 9.01 -16.54 13.37
C VAL A 208 10.40 -17.10 13.05
N VAL A 209 11.28 -16.28 12.45
CA VAL A 209 12.64 -16.70 12.07
C VAL A 209 13.58 -16.73 13.27
N VAL A 210 13.45 -15.79 14.21
CA VAL A 210 14.40 -15.62 15.34
C VAL A 210 13.96 -16.38 16.58
N ALA A 211 12.65 -16.50 16.84
CA ALA A 211 12.13 -17.16 18.04
C ALA A 211 12.62 -18.59 18.25
N PRO A 212 12.74 -19.47 17.23
CA PRO A 212 13.27 -20.82 17.41
C PRO A 212 14.71 -20.86 17.93
N THR A 213 15.51 -19.81 17.63
CA THR A 213 16.92 -19.72 18.07
C THR A 213 17.07 -19.16 19.47
N LEU A 214 16.03 -18.50 20.01
CA LEU A 214 16.07 -17.84 21.30
C LEU A 214 15.35 -18.59 22.42
N HIS A 215 14.82 -19.80 22.18
CA HIS A 215 14.01 -20.56 23.14
C HIS A 215 12.92 -19.72 23.83
N PHE A 216 12.32 -18.79 23.13
CA PHE A 216 11.14 -18.10 23.62
C PHE A 216 9.96 -19.07 23.62
N THR A 217 9.43 -19.38 24.80
CA THR A 217 8.10 -19.97 24.91
C THR A 217 7.10 -19.03 24.23
N PRO A 218 6.27 -19.51 23.29
CA PRO A 218 5.25 -18.66 22.69
C PRO A 218 4.40 -18.09 23.81
N VAL A 219 4.36 -16.79 23.94
CA VAL A 219 3.30 -16.14 24.72
C VAL A 219 2.04 -16.44 23.94
N GLU A 220 1.23 -17.39 24.46
CA GLU A 220 -0.12 -17.58 23.93
C GLU A 220 -0.78 -16.21 23.86
N ASN A 221 -1.10 -15.79 22.64
CA ASN A 221 -1.77 -14.54 22.39
C ASN A 221 -3.21 -14.65 22.92
N ARG A 222 -3.34 -14.57 24.24
CA ARG A 222 -4.65 -14.36 24.87
C ARG A 222 -5.03 -12.92 24.61
N THR A 223 -5.56 -12.65 23.43
CA THR A 223 -6.40 -11.48 23.18
C THR A 223 -7.56 -11.55 24.17
N ARG A 224 -7.38 -10.94 25.34
CA ARG A 224 -8.52 -10.60 26.19
C ARG A 224 -9.31 -9.54 25.45
N VAL A 225 -10.34 -9.99 24.75
CA VAL A 225 -11.43 -9.12 24.36
C VAL A 225 -12.04 -8.63 25.68
N VAL A 226 -11.75 -7.39 26.03
CA VAL A 226 -12.48 -6.71 27.10
C VAL A 226 -13.83 -6.33 26.48
N PRO A 227 -14.95 -6.87 26.95
CA PRO A 227 -16.25 -6.42 26.47
C PRO A 227 -16.42 -4.98 26.96
N THR A 228 -16.46 -4.02 26.03
CA THR A 228 -17.00 -2.69 26.32
C THR A 228 -18.50 -2.85 26.57
N CYS A 229 -18.91 -2.81 27.82
CA CYS A 229 -20.32 -2.61 28.15
C CYS A 229 -20.72 -1.22 27.68
N ALA A 230 -21.46 -1.16 26.56
CA ALA A 230 -22.27 -0.01 26.24
C ALA A 230 -23.51 -0.10 27.11
N ASP A 231 -23.63 0.76 28.12
CA ASP A 231 -24.95 1.09 28.69
C ASP A 231 -24.98 2.52 29.24
N GLY A 232 -25.85 3.23 28.68
CA GLY A 232 -26.93 4.05 29.15
C GLY A 232 -26.61 5.07 30.26
N GLY A 233 -26.70 6.33 29.88
CA GLY A 233 -26.60 7.54 30.60
C GLY A 233 -27.20 7.58 32.01
N ARG A 234 -26.55 8.47 32.81
CA ARG A 234 -27.22 9.47 33.65
C ARG A 234 -26.19 10.38 34.32
N GLU A 235 -26.50 11.64 34.31
CA GLU A 235 -25.84 12.72 35.04
C GLU A 235 -25.73 12.43 36.54
N ALA A 236 -24.63 12.82 37.19
CA ALA A 236 -24.64 13.38 38.54
C ALA A 236 -23.33 14.08 38.88
N ARG A 237 -23.41 15.38 38.95
CA ARG A 237 -22.93 16.36 39.96
C ARG A 237 -21.65 16.04 40.75
N ASN A 238 -20.80 17.03 40.65
CA ASN A 238 -19.77 17.46 41.58
C ASN A 238 -19.96 17.09 43.08
N SER A 239 -18.91 16.58 43.70
CA SER A 239 -18.47 17.07 45.03
C SER A 239 -17.01 16.71 45.30
N ARG A 240 -16.25 17.74 45.73
CA ARG A 240 -14.90 17.65 46.27
C ARG A 240 -14.93 16.85 47.60
N THR A 241 -13.88 16.04 47.92
CA THR A 241 -12.96 16.31 49.06
C THR A 241 -12.16 15.05 49.44
N GLN A 242 -10.86 15.29 49.64
CA GLN A 242 -9.96 14.79 50.70
C GLN A 242 -9.54 13.30 50.80
N HIS A 243 -8.25 13.14 50.71
CA HIS A 243 -7.29 12.32 51.46
C HIS A 243 -7.71 11.02 52.17
N GLY A 244 -7.07 9.89 51.79
CA GLY A 244 -7.03 8.67 52.60
C GLY A 244 -6.12 7.59 52.00
N ARG A 245 -5.13 7.18 52.76
CA ARG A 245 -4.14 6.12 52.45
C ARG A 245 -4.80 4.73 52.26
N PRO A 246 -4.19 3.83 51.49
CA PRO A 246 -4.76 2.48 51.27
C PRO A 246 -4.49 1.54 52.44
N ARG A 247 -5.53 0.83 52.86
CA ARG A 247 -5.44 -0.34 53.73
C ARG A 247 -5.62 -1.60 52.87
N SER A 248 -4.76 -2.58 53.11
CA SER A 248 -4.82 -3.94 52.63
C SER A 248 -6.16 -4.62 52.99
N VAL A 249 -6.82 -5.27 52.04
CA VAL A 249 -7.95 -6.18 52.30
C VAL A 249 -7.68 -7.54 51.62
N GLY A 250 -7.89 -8.56 52.44
CA GLY A 250 -7.58 -9.93 52.19
C GLY A 250 -8.46 -10.64 51.18
N ALA A 251 -8.03 -11.83 50.80
CA ALA A 251 -8.71 -12.79 49.94
C ALA A 251 -10.07 -13.20 50.50
N GLY A 252 -11.10 -13.10 49.70
CA GLY A 252 -12.45 -13.61 49.99
C GLY A 252 -13.16 -14.00 48.71
N ASP A 253 -13.55 -15.23 48.69
CA ASP A 253 -14.30 -16.05 47.75
C ASP A 253 -15.21 -15.32 46.74
N LEU A 254 -15.01 -15.65 45.47
CA LEU A 254 -15.96 -15.42 44.38
C LEU A 254 -16.53 -16.72 43.87
N ASN A 255 -17.79 -16.95 44.24
CA ASN A 255 -18.58 -18.06 43.81
C ASN A 255 -18.89 -18.05 42.31
N LEU A 256 -18.85 -19.25 41.77
CA LEU A 256 -19.12 -19.66 40.39
C LEU A 256 -20.58 -19.32 39.96
N CYS A 257 -20.67 -18.60 38.86
CA CYS A 257 -21.92 -18.55 38.08
C CYS A 257 -21.78 -19.46 36.86
N GLY A 258 -22.73 -20.40 36.73
CA GLY A 258 -22.65 -21.51 35.80
C GLY A 258 -22.72 -21.14 34.33
N THR A 259 -21.81 -21.67 33.56
CA THR A 259 -21.80 -21.60 32.10
C THR A 259 -22.54 -22.78 31.49
N ARG A 260 -23.70 -22.54 30.88
CA ARG A 260 -24.36 -23.49 29.97
C ARG A 260 -23.55 -23.58 28.68
N ARG A 261 -23.09 -24.78 28.31
CA ARG A 261 -22.48 -25.10 27.02
C ARG A 261 -23.53 -25.00 25.91
N PRO A 262 -23.20 -24.37 24.76
CA PRO A 262 -24.04 -24.49 23.57
C PRO A 262 -23.88 -25.86 22.92
N ARG A 263 -25.01 -26.44 22.47
CA ARG A 263 -25.06 -27.71 21.75
C ARG A 263 -24.36 -27.61 20.40
N SER A 264 -23.57 -28.62 20.09
CA SER A 264 -22.92 -28.81 18.80
C SER A 264 -23.93 -29.01 17.67
N THR A 265 -24.06 -28.06 16.76
CA THR A 265 -24.73 -28.27 15.48
C THR A 265 -23.75 -28.88 14.51
N ARG A 266 -24.04 -30.12 14.08
CA ARG A 266 -23.33 -30.84 13.03
C ARG A 266 -23.52 -30.10 11.70
N ILE A 267 -22.48 -29.46 11.19
CA ILE A 267 -22.47 -28.89 9.84
C ILE A 267 -22.05 -30.00 8.88
N SER A 268 -22.97 -30.41 7.99
CA SER A 268 -22.71 -31.33 6.90
C SER A 268 -21.73 -30.67 5.89
N ARG A 269 -20.66 -31.41 5.56
CA ARG A 269 -19.69 -31.00 4.55
C ARG A 269 -20.32 -31.03 3.15
N PRO A 270 -20.20 -29.98 2.34
CA PRO A 270 -20.43 -30.07 0.90
C PRO A 270 -19.27 -30.83 0.25
N ARG A 271 -19.59 -31.83 -0.57
CA ARG A 271 -18.64 -32.53 -1.45
C ARG A 271 -18.40 -31.66 -2.69
N HIS A 272 -17.15 -31.62 -3.14
CA HIS A 272 -16.60 -30.93 -4.30
C HIS A 272 -16.32 -29.42 -4.12
N VAL A 273 -15.07 -29.16 -3.71
CA VAL A 273 -14.42 -27.86 -3.94
C VAL A 273 -13.15 -28.13 -4.75
N HIS A 274 -13.06 -27.45 -5.89
CA HIS A 274 -11.84 -27.41 -6.70
C HIS A 274 -10.65 -27.02 -5.81
N ARG A 275 -9.62 -27.86 -5.76
CA ARG A 275 -8.33 -27.55 -5.15
C ARG A 275 -7.70 -26.40 -5.94
N GLY A 276 -7.54 -25.24 -5.33
CA GLY A 276 -6.69 -24.18 -5.88
C GLY A 276 -7.01 -22.75 -5.56
N VAL A 277 -8.16 -22.44 -4.97
CA VAL A 277 -8.47 -21.05 -4.56
C VAL A 277 -8.43 -21.02 -3.03
N LEU A 278 -7.38 -20.39 -2.49
CA LEU A 278 -7.39 -20.00 -1.08
C LEU A 278 -8.62 -19.12 -0.85
N ASP A 279 -9.40 -19.43 0.17
CA ASP A 279 -10.56 -18.61 0.54
C ASP A 279 -10.06 -17.31 1.20
N ILE A 280 -9.64 -16.37 0.35
CA ILE A 280 -9.10 -15.06 0.73
C ILE A 280 -10.12 -14.27 1.57
N LYS A 281 -11.43 -14.52 1.39
CA LYS A 281 -12.47 -13.84 2.17
C LYS A 281 -12.48 -14.25 3.64
N ALA A 282 -12.21 -15.51 3.94
CA ALA A 282 -12.15 -16.00 5.32
C ALA A 282 -10.91 -15.46 6.06
N LEU A 283 -9.77 -15.35 5.37
CA LEU A 283 -8.53 -14.75 5.90
C LEU A 283 -8.68 -13.23 6.13
N ALA A 284 -9.28 -12.51 5.18
CA ALA A 284 -9.50 -11.06 5.28
C ALA A 284 -10.32 -10.67 6.52
N THR A 285 -11.31 -11.48 6.90
CA THR A 285 -12.16 -11.19 8.06
C THR A 285 -11.39 -11.30 9.39
N HIS A 286 -10.41 -12.19 9.47
CA HIS A 286 -9.62 -12.39 10.69
C HIS A 286 -8.57 -11.28 10.86
N GLN A 287 -7.94 -10.81 9.78
CA GLN A 287 -6.90 -9.79 9.81
C GLN A 287 -7.44 -8.36 9.87
N LEU A 288 -8.62 -8.08 9.29
CA LEU A 288 -9.30 -6.79 9.47
C LEU A 288 -9.56 -6.46 10.95
N GLN A 289 -9.80 -7.47 11.78
CA GLN A 289 -9.98 -7.29 13.22
C GLN A 289 -8.68 -6.84 13.93
N VAL A 290 -7.51 -7.19 13.40
CA VAL A 290 -6.21 -6.78 13.93
C VAL A 290 -5.87 -5.35 13.50
N VAL A 291 -6.13 -4.97 12.25
CA VAL A 291 -5.84 -3.62 11.72
C VAL A 291 -6.74 -2.56 12.33
N VAL A 292 -8.03 -2.85 12.54
CA VAL A 292 -9.00 -1.93 13.21
C VAL A 292 -8.69 -1.74 14.69
N THR A 293 -7.93 -2.64 15.31
CA THR A 293 -7.53 -2.52 16.73
C THR A 293 -6.27 -1.67 16.91
N ILE A 294 -5.51 -1.39 15.84
CA ILE A 294 -4.25 -0.63 15.87
C ILE A 294 -4.44 0.84 15.43
N ILE A 295 -5.55 1.19 14.77
CA ILE A 295 -5.94 2.56 14.41
C ILE A 295 -6.95 3.11 15.43
#